data_dec44557661e38ca84db31b748d038dc
#
_entry.id   dec44557661e38ca84db31b748d038dc
#
_cell.length_a   1.000
_cell.length_b   1.000
_cell.length_c   1.000
_cell.angle_alpha   90.00
_cell.angle_beta   90.00
_cell.angle_gamma   90.00
#
_symmetry.space_group_name_H-M   'P 1'
#
loop_
_entity.id
_entity.type
_entity.pdbx_description
1 polymer ?
#
loop_
_entity_poly.entity_id
_entity_poly.type
_entity_poly.pdbx_seq_one_letter_code
_entity_poly.pdbx_strand_id
1 'polypeptide(L)'
;SLGLESGDSLDIYLNQLRKTPLLSKEEEVVLFKKLNSSDDLEAARKLVLAHLRFVVHVAKTYKGYGLPLLDLIQEGNIGLMKAVKRFDPDKNVRLLSFAIYWIRAEIHEFVIKNWRMVKVATTKAQRKLFFKLKSKKTHTSWLTETETKDIACELNVKPETVTQMESRLSGKDISFDPLDEDEMSPSTYLTNDNLDPLEKLQYENDSSDSLDRLNIAMSKLDDRSKDIIKQRYLLDNKSTLDDLSKKYQISKERVRQIEYKSLGLLKNTILLA
;
A
#
# COMPACT_ATOMS: atom_id res chain seq x y z
N SER A 1 2.07 15.43 -35.08
CA SER A 1 1.78 14.41 -34.05
C SER A 1 0.43 13.78 -34.38
N LEU A 2 0.47 12.58 -34.97
CA LEU A 2 -0.70 11.74 -35.21
C LEU A 2 -1.14 11.16 -33.88
N GLY A 3 -2.14 11.76 -33.25
CA GLY A 3 -2.88 11.16 -32.17
C GLY A 3 -3.68 9.98 -32.73
N LEU A 4 -3.10 8.78 -32.71
CA LEU A 4 -3.85 7.54 -32.88
C LEU A 4 -4.75 7.41 -31.64
N GLU A 5 -6.01 7.74 -31.80
CA GLU A 5 -7.02 7.48 -30.77
C GLU A 5 -7.00 5.98 -30.42
N SER A 6 -7.07 5.66 -29.16
CA SER A 6 -6.97 4.26 -28.67
C SER A 6 -8.06 3.33 -29.25
N GLY A 7 -9.12 3.89 -29.84
CA GLY A 7 -10.15 3.18 -30.59
C GLY A 7 -9.64 2.50 -31.85
N ASP A 8 -8.83 3.20 -32.65
CA ASP A 8 -8.31 2.65 -33.89
C ASP A 8 -7.40 1.45 -33.70
N SER A 9 -6.55 1.46 -32.70
CA SER A 9 -5.63 0.36 -32.41
C SER A 9 -6.34 -0.91 -31.95
N LEU A 10 -7.42 -0.78 -31.16
CA LEU A 10 -8.24 -1.92 -30.71
C LEU A 10 -9.00 -2.53 -31.89
N ASP A 11 -9.58 -1.71 -32.77
CA ASP A 11 -10.35 -2.18 -33.91
C ASP A 11 -9.45 -2.88 -34.95
N ILE A 12 -8.25 -2.36 -35.19
CA ILE A 12 -7.24 -3.03 -36.02
C ILE A 12 -6.90 -4.40 -35.44
N TYR A 13 -6.62 -4.48 -34.15
CA TYR A 13 -6.33 -5.75 -33.48
C TYR A 13 -7.48 -6.76 -33.58
N LEU A 14 -8.71 -6.33 -33.31
CA LEU A 14 -9.89 -7.19 -33.41
C LEU A 14 -10.13 -7.69 -34.84
N ASN A 15 -9.90 -6.84 -35.85
CA ASN A 15 -10.01 -7.20 -37.24
C ASN A 15 -8.96 -8.23 -37.68
N GLN A 16 -7.73 -8.12 -37.19
CA GLN A 16 -6.69 -9.13 -37.40
C GLN A 16 -7.06 -10.47 -36.78
N LEU A 17 -7.59 -10.48 -35.55
CA LEU A 17 -8.01 -11.68 -34.85
C LEU A 17 -9.16 -12.43 -35.59
N ARG A 18 -10.08 -11.68 -36.26
CA ARG A 18 -11.19 -12.29 -37.02
C ARG A 18 -10.70 -13.09 -38.21
N LYS A 19 -9.55 -12.75 -38.79
CA LYS A 19 -8.95 -13.44 -39.92
C LYS A 19 -8.23 -14.75 -39.53
N THR A 20 -7.93 -14.95 -38.25
CA THR A 20 -7.21 -16.13 -37.76
C THR A 20 -8.17 -17.35 -37.75
N PRO A 21 -7.81 -18.45 -38.37
CA PRO A 21 -8.65 -19.66 -38.38
C PRO A 21 -8.71 -20.29 -36.98
N LEU A 22 -9.85 -20.93 -36.68
CA LEU A 22 -10.01 -21.71 -35.46
C LEU A 22 -9.41 -23.11 -35.68
N LEU A 23 -8.77 -23.64 -34.65
CA LEU A 23 -8.17 -24.97 -34.66
C LEU A 23 -9.21 -26.05 -34.30
N SER A 24 -9.17 -27.19 -34.99
CA SER A 24 -9.89 -28.40 -34.59
C SER A 24 -9.21 -29.05 -33.36
N LYS A 25 -9.93 -29.97 -32.69
CA LYS A 25 -9.36 -30.73 -31.56
C LYS A 25 -8.13 -31.54 -31.97
N GLU A 26 -8.15 -32.10 -33.18
CA GLU A 26 -7.07 -32.92 -33.69
C GLU A 26 -5.82 -32.08 -34.00
N GLU A 27 -6.00 -30.92 -34.60
CA GLU A 27 -4.93 -29.98 -34.88
C GLU A 27 -4.30 -29.44 -33.58
N GLU A 28 -5.09 -29.16 -32.54
CA GLU A 28 -4.56 -28.78 -31.21
C GLU A 28 -3.63 -29.88 -30.69
N VAL A 29 -4.04 -31.14 -30.71
CA VAL A 29 -3.21 -32.25 -30.19
C VAL A 29 -1.92 -32.43 -31.00
N VAL A 30 -1.99 -32.31 -32.32
CA VAL A 30 -0.81 -32.41 -33.20
C VAL A 30 0.19 -31.27 -32.86
N LEU A 31 -0.30 -30.04 -32.73
CA LEU A 31 0.56 -28.88 -32.38
C LEU A 31 1.15 -29.02 -30.99
N PHE A 32 0.39 -29.52 -30.00
CA PHE A 32 0.93 -29.80 -28.67
C PHE A 32 1.99 -30.89 -28.66
N LYS A 33 1.80 -31.97 -29.42
CA LYS A 33 2.83 -33.01 -29.58
C LYS A 33 4.12 -32.46 -30.16
N LYS A 34 4.04 -31.58 -31.16
CA LYS A 34 5.21 -30.88 -31.73
C LYS A 34 5.85 -29.97 -30.73
N LEU A 35 5.07 -29.21 -29.98
CA LEU A 35 5.58 -28.32 -28.92
C LEU A 35 6.34 -29.10 -27.84
N ASN A 36 5.79 -30.21 -27.36
CA ASN A 36 6.40 -31.05 -26.33
C ASN A 36 7.63 -31.85 -26.80
N SER A 37 7.67 -32.23 -28.08
CA SER A 37 8.79 -33.05 -28.61
C SER A 37 10.01 -32.21 -29.05
N SER A 38 9.78 -31.05 -29.63
CA SER A 38 10.84 -30.23 -30.26
C SER A 38 10.92 -28.80 -29.75
N ASP A 39 10.17 -28.43 -28.72
CA ASP A 39 10.06 -27.04 -28.19
C ASP A 39 9.79 -26.02 -29.32
N ASP A 40 8.94 -26.42 -30.30
CA ASP A 40 8.65 -25.65 -31.49
C ASP A 40 7.86 -24.38 -31.17
N LEU A 41 8.54 -23.25 -31.22
CA LEU A 41 7.94 -21.94 -30.97
C LEU A 41 6.86 -21.55 -31.98
N GLU A 42 6.95 -22.04 -33.23
CA GLU A 42 5.93 -21.78 -34.24
C GLU A 42 4.63 -22.55 -33.95
N ALA A 43 4.72 -23.77 -33.40
CA ALA A 43 3.58 -24.49 -32.91
C ALA A 43 2.89 -23.79 -31.75
N ALA A 44 3.68 -23.30 -30.77
CA ALA A 44 3.16 -22.50 -29.65
C ALA A 44 2.48 -21.21 -30.14
N ARG A 45 3.10 -20.50 -31.08
CA ARG A 45 2.54 -19.30 -31.69
C ARG A 45 1.20 -19.54 -32.35
N LYS A 46 1.07 -20.63 -33.15
CA LYS A 46 -0.18 -20.98 -33.79
C LYS A 46 -1.28 -21.31 -32.78
N LEU A 47 -0.96 -22.06 -31.73
CA LEU A 47 -1.87 -22.35 -30.62
C LEU A 47 -2.38 -21.07 -29.94
N VAL A 48 -1.49 -20.16 -29.60
CA VAL A 48 -1.86 -18.89 -28.94
C VAL A 48 -2.73 -18.05 -29.88
N LEU A 49 -2.31 -17.82 -31.12
CA LEU A 49 -3.04 -16.97 -32.09
C LEU A 49 -4.46 -17.44 -32.33
N ALA A 50 -4.68 -18.74 -32.46
CA ALA A 50 -6.01 -19.33 -32.69
C ALA A 50 -6.98 -19.07 -31.52
N HIS A 51 -6.45 -18.89 -30.29
CA HIS A 51 -7.27 -18.74 -29.09
C HIS A 51 -7.40 -17.31 -28.57
N LEU A 52 -6.71 -16.32 -29.20
CA LEU A 52 -6.77 -14.89 -28.75
C LEU A 52 -8.22 -14.35 -28.80
N ARG A 53 -9.05 -14.79 -29.73
CA ARG A 53 -10.46 -14.38 -29.78
C ARG A 53 -11.21 -14.70 -28.48
N PHE A 54 -10.90 -15.84 -27.89
CA PHE A 54 -11.49 -16.27 -26.63
C PHE A 54 -11.01 -15.35 -25.46
N VAL A 55 -9.74 -14.98 -25.46
CA VAL A 55 -9.20 -14.02 -24.47
C VAL A 55 -9.96 -12.71 -24.52
N VAL A 56 -10.19 -12.16 -25.72
CA VAL A 56 -10.98 -10.93 -25.90
C VAL A 56 -12.39 -11.08 -25.33
N HIS A 57 -13.05 -12.24 -25.56
CA HIS A 57 -14.37 -12.50 -25.01
C HIS A 57 -14.36 -12.47 -23.47
N VAL A 58 -13.39 -13.12 -22.85
CA VAL A 58 -13.23 -13.13 -21.39
C VAL A 58 -12.89 -11.73 -20.88
N ALA A 59 -11.95 -11.01 -21.50
CA ALA A 59 -11.55 -9.66 -21.09
C ALA A 59 -12.71 -8.66 -21.11
N LYS A 60 -13.61 -8.75 -22.09
CA LYS A 60 -14.82 -7.91 -22.19
C LYS A 60 -15.71 -8.00 -20.95
N THR A 61 -15.76 -9.13 -20.27
CA THR A 61 -16.57 -9.27 -19.03
C THR A 61 -16.04 -8.44 -17.86
N TYR A 62 -14.79 -7.96 -17.96
CA TYR A 62 -14.15 -7.12 -16.95
C TYR A 62 -14.09 -5.62 -17.30
N LYS A 63 -14.70 -5.20 -18.42
CA LYS A 63 -14.75 -3.79 -18.84
C LYS A 63 -15.34 -2.87 -17.75
N GLY A 64 -16.28 -3.37 -16.94
CA GLY A 64 -16.94 -2.62 -15.88
C GLY A 64 -16.04 -2.22 -14.68
N TYR A 65 -14.75 -2.59 -14.69
CA TYR A 65 -13.80 -2.19 -13.65
C TYR A 65 -13.07 -0.87 -13.92
N GLY A 66 -13.33 -0.21 -15.07
CA GLY A 66 -12.76 1.11 -15.41
C GLY A 66 -11.32 1.04 -15.94
N LEU A 67 -10.80 -0.16 -16.23
CA LEU A 67 -9.47 -0.34 -16.80
C LEU A 67 -9.53 -0.42 -18.34
N PRO A 68 -8.46 -0.01 -19.06
CA PRO A 68 -8.37 -0.09 -20.49
C PRO A 68 -8.56 -1.53 -20.98
N LEU A 69 -9.42 -1.73 -21.97
CA LEU A 69 -9.71 -3.08 -22.48
C LEU A 69 -8.49 -3.75 -23.12
N LEU A 70 -7.63 -2.98 -23.75
CA LEU A 70 -6.38 -3.48 -24.34
C LEU A 70 -5.47 -4.12 -23.28
N ASP A 71 -5.33 -3.47 -22.13
CA ASP A 71 -4.50 -3.98 -21.04
C ASP A 71 -5.08 -5.29 -20.47
N LEU A 72 -6.41 -5.33 -20.28
CA LEU A 72 -7.09 -6.57 -19.85
C LEU A 72 -6.90 -7.72 -20.84
N ILE A 73 -6.89 -7.41 -22.16
CA ILE A 73 -6.63 -8.41 -23.21
C ILE A 73 -5.17 -8.89 -23.12
N GLN A 74 -4.19 -7.98 -22.95
CA GLN A 74 -2.77 -8.36 -22.87
C GLN A 74 -2.48 -9.24 -21.64
N GLU A 75 -3.04 -8.90 -20.49
CA GLU A 75 -2.93 -9.74 -19.31
C GLU A 75 -3.60 -11.11 -19.52
N GLY A 76 -4.76 -11.12 -20.16
CA GLY A 76 -5.40 -12.37 -20.58
C GLY A 76 -4.54 -13.19 -21.54
N ASN A 77 -3.82 -12.56 -22.47
CA ASN A 77 -2.88 -13.23 -23.37
C ASN A 77 -1.71 -13.85 -22.61
N ILE A 78 -1.19 -13.17 -21.57
CA ILE A 78 -0.18 -13.73 -20.66
C ILE A 78 -0.73 -14.99 -19.98
N GLY A 79 -1.97 -14.94 -19.50
CA GLY A 79 -2.66 -16.09 -18.92
C GLY A 79 -2.78 -17.26 -19.89
N LEU A 80 -3.16 -16.99 -21.16
CA LEU A 80 -3.22 -18.00 -22.21
C LEU A 80 -1.85 -18.62 -22.49
N MET A 81 -0.79 -17.83 -22.58
CA MET A 81 0.58 -18.33 -22.78
C MET A 81 1.04 -19.22 -21.62
N LYS A 82 0.72 -18.84 -20.38
CA LYS A 82 0.99 -19.68 -19.19
C LYS A 82 0.21 -21.00 -19.26
N ALA A 83 -1.04 -20.97 -19.75
CA ALA A 83 -1.86 -22.17 -19.94
C ALA A 83 -1.26 -23.09 -20.99
N VAL A 84 -0.86 -22.57 -22.14
CA VAL A 84 -0.22 -23.36 -23.22
C VAL A 84 1.03 -24.08 -22.73
N LYS A 85 1.88 -23.40 -21.93
CA LYS A 85 3.08 -24.01 -21.34
C LYS A 85 2.81 -25.17 -20.38
N ARG A 86 1.65 -25.19 -19.74
CA ARG A 86 1.31 -26.15 -18.66
C ARG A 86 0.25 -27.14 -19.06
N PHE A 87 -0.26 -27.03 -20.28
CA PHE A 87 -1.29 -27.90 -20.77
C PHE A 87 -0.75 -29.27 -21.13
N ASP A 88 -1.49 -30.30 -20.72
CA ASP A 88 -1.18 -31.70 -21.00
C ASP A 88 -2.26 -32.23 -21.96
N PRO A 89 -1.91 -32.55 -23.24
CA PRO A 89 -2.87 -33.01 -24.23
C PRO A 89 -3.43 -34.40 -23.94
N ASP A 90 -2.74 -35.21 -23.12
CA ASP A 90 -3.14 -36.59 -22.83
C ASP A 90 -4.34 -36.66 -21.87
N LYS A 91 -4.67 -35.56 -21.17
CA LYS A 91 -5.82 -35.48 -20.25
C LYS A 91 -7.19 -35.38 -20.91
N ASN A 92 -7.27 -35.49 -22.24
CA ASN A 92 -8.52 -35.48 -23.03
C ASN A 92 -9.44 -34.26 -22.77
N VAL A 93 -8.90 -33.14 -22.36
CA VAL A 93 -9.58 -31.86 -22.10
C VAL A 93 -9.21 -30.88 -23.22
N ARG A 94 -10.14 -29.97 -23.60
CA ARG A 94 -9.81 -28.89 -24.55
C ARG A 94 -8.95 -27.83 -23.89
N LEU A 95 -7.99 -27.28 -24.66
CA LEU A 95 -7.12 -26.17 -24.16
C LEU A 95 -7.96 -25.04 -23.59
N LEU A 96 -9.03 -24.61 -24.22
CA LEU A 96 -9.88 -23.51 -23.74
C LEU A 96 -10.46 -23.76 -22.34
N SER A 97 -10.88 -24.99 -22.05
CA SER A 97 -11.44 -25.34 -20.73
C SER A 97 -10.39 -25.24 -19.62
N PHE A 98 -9.13 -25.50 -19.93
CA PHE A 98 -8.01 -25.34 -19.02
C PHE A 98 -7.54 -23.87 -18.95
N ALA A 99 -7.43 -23.22 -20.11
CA ALA A 99 -6.89 -21.86 -20.22
C ALA A 99 -7.77 -20.79 -19.56
N ILE A 100 -9.09 -20.99 -19.48
CA ILE A 100 -10.00 -20.00 -18.87
C ILE A 100 -9.63 -19.65 -17.43
N TYR A 101 -9.15 -20.63 -16.66
CA TYR A 101 -8.73 -20.41 -15.28
C TYR A 101 -7.47 -19.54 -15.20
N TRP A 102 -6.51 -19.78 -16.10
CA TRP A 102 -5.27 -18.99 -16.19
C TRP A 102 -5.54 -17.57 -16.68
N ILE A 103 -6.36 -17.43 -17.72
CA ILE A 103 -6.76 -16.13 -18.27
C ILE A 103 -7.45 -15.30 -17.20
N ARG A 104 -8.43 -15.88 -16.50
CA ARG A 104 -9.13 -15.19 -15.41
C ARG A 104 -8.20 -14.84 -14.25
N ALA A 105 -7.27 -15.70 -13.88
CA ALA A 105 -6.35 -15.46 -12.79
C ALA A 105 -5.46 -14.23 -13.06
N GLU A 106 -4.90 -14.12 -14.27
CA GLU A 106 -4.06 -12.97 -14.65
C GLU A 106 -4.89 -11.67 -14.72
N ILE A 107 -6.07 -11.73 -15.35
CA ILE A 107 -6.96 -10.56 -15.40
C ILE A 107 -7.39 -10.13 -13.99
N HIS A 108 -7.72 -11.07 -13.10
CA HIS A 108 -8.08 -10.77 -11.71
C HIS A 108 -6.93 -10.11 -10.95
N GLU A 109 -5.71 -10.63 -11.10
CA GLU A 109 -4.51 -10.05 -10.45
C GLU A 109 -4.26 -8.64 -10.95
N PHE A 110 -4.35 -8.42 -12.27
CA PHE A 110 -4.19 -7.12 -12.89
C PHE A 110 -5.26 -6.12 -12.39
N VAL A 111 -6.53 -6.53 -12.38
CA VAL A 111 -7.64 -5.68 -11.89
C VAL A 111 -7.41 -5.28 -10.43
N ILE A 112 -7.10 -6.23 -9.54
CA ILE A 112 -6.88 -5.91 -8.12
C ILE A 112 -5.70 -4.96 -7.93
N LYS A 113 -4.66 -5.10 -8.76
CA LYS A 113 -3.43 -4.32 -8.66
C LYS A 113 -3.61 -2.88 -9.14
N ASN A 114 -4.40 -2.69 -10.20
CA ASN A 114 -4.46 -1.42 -10.94
C ASN A 114 -5.81 -0.70 -10.82
N TRP A 115 -6.78 -1.25 -10.08
CA TRP A 115 -8.11 -0.65 -9.94
C TRP A 115 -8.09 0.72 -9.28
N ARG A 116 -7.14 0.95 -8.33
CA ARG A 116 -6.92 2.22 -7.63
C ARG A 116 -5.43 2.41 -7.32
N MET A 117 -5.05 3.65 -7.00
CA MET A 117 -3.68 3.98 -6.58
C MET A 117 -3.26 3.16 -5.36
N VAL A 118 -4.16 3.02 -4.38
CA VAL A 118 -3.92 2.21 -3.18
C VAL A 118 -4.56 0.83 -3.34
N LYS A 119 -3.81 -0.24 -3.05
CA LYS A 119 -4.31 -1.61 -3.11
C LYS A 119 -5.42 -1.83 -2.09
N VAL A 120 -6.64 -2.09 -2.56
CA VAL A 120 -7.83 -2.26 -1.73
C VAL A 120 -7.94 -3.69 -1.16
N ALA A 121 -7.53 -4.70 -1.91
CA ALA A 121 -7.67 -6.12 -1.55
C ALA A 121 -6.31 -6.82 -1.47
N THR A 122 -5.79 -7.00 -0.25
CA THR A 122 -4.48 -7.63 0.01
C THR A 122 -4.58 -9.09 0.45
N THR A 123 -5.61 -9.46 1.19
CA THR A 123 -5.83 -10.82 1.70
C THR A 123 -6.70 -11.66 0.75
N LYS A 124 -6.62 -13.00 0.89
CA LYS A 124 -7.47 -13.93 0.11
C LYS A 124 -8.97 -13.65 0.30
N ALA A 125 -9.39 -13.35 1.53
CA ALA A 125 -10.77 -13.02 1.85
C ALA A 125 -11.23 -11.73 1.14
N GLN A 126 -10.41 -10.67 1.20
CA GLN A 126 -10.69 -9.39 0.54
C GLN A 126 -10.74 -9.51 -0.98
N ARG A 127 -9.86 -10.33 -1.60
CA ARG A 127 -9.88 -10.61 -3.05
C ARG A 127 -11.17 -11.29 -3.49
N LYS A 128 -11.67 -12.29 -2.73
CA LYS A 128 -12.96 -12.92 -2.99
C LYS A 128 -14.11 -11.93 -2.89
N LEU A 129 -14.11 -11.11 -1.83
CA LEU A 129 -15.11 -10.08 -1.59
C LEU A 129 -15.12 -9.02 -2.69
N PHE A 130 -13.96 -8.59 -3.19
CA PHE A 130 -13.84 -7.58 -4.23
C PHE A 130 -14.70 -7.89 -5.47
N PHE A 131 -14.57 -9.09 -6.01
CA PHE A 131 -15.35 -9.51 -7.18
C PHE A 131 -16.81 -9.80 -6.84
N LYS A 132 -17.07 -10.42 -5.69
CA LYS A 132 -18.42 -10.83 -5.30
C LYS A 132 -19.30 -9.66 -4.92
N LEU A 133 -18.80 -8.70 -4.13
CA LEU A 133 -19.55 -7.51 -3.75
C LEU A 133 -19.98 -6.72 -4.98
N LYS A 134 -19.07 -6.52 -5.94
CA LYS A 134 -19.39 -5.78 -7.15
C LYS A 134 -20.43 -6.50 -8.03
N SER A 135 -20.45 -7.83 -8.04
CA SER A 135 -21.43 -8.60 -8.82
C SER A 135 -22.80 -8.71 -8.15
N LYS A 136 -22.86 -8.68 -6.80
CA LYS A 136 -24.11 -8.78 -6.03
C LYS A 136 -24.75 -7.45 -5.72
N LYS A 137 -23.97 -6.35 -5.69
CA LYS A 137 -24.48 -5.02 -5.38
C LYS A 137 -25.34 -4.50 -6.55
N THR A 138 -26.63 -4.76 -6.48
CA THR A 138 -27.64 -4.28 -7.44
C THR A 138 -28.12 -2.86 -7.10
N HIS A 139 -27.93 -2.41 -5.85
CA HIS A 139 -28.38 -1.11 -5.35
C HIS A 139 -27.21 -0.21 -5.02
N THR A 140 -27.43 1.10 -5.09
CA THR A 140 -26.43 2.14 -4.77
C THR A 140 -26.26 2.35 -3.26
N SER A 141 -27.20 1.83 -2.45
CA SER A 141 -27.21 1.91 -0.99
C SER A 141 -26.20 0.94 -0.34
N TRP A 142 -25.92 1.15 0.93
CA TRP A 142 -25.13 0.23 1.75
C TRP A 142 -25.85 -1.11 1.92
N LEU A 143 -25.07 -2.17 2.09
CA LEU A 143 -25.59 -3.51 2.37
C LEU A 143 -26.34 -3.53 3.69
N THR A 144 -27.46 -4.23 3.73
CA THR A 144 -28.18 -4.49 4.96
C THR A 144 -27.42 -5.50 5.83
N GLU A 145 -27.76 -5.56 7.12
CA GLU A 145 -27.14 -6.51 8.04
C GLU A 145 -27.38 -7.97 7.63
N THR A 146 -28.56 -8.26 7.06
CA THR A 146 -28.92 -9.57 6.53
C THR A 146 -28.07 -9.94 5.31
N GLU A 147 -27.95 -9.06 4.33
CA GLU A 147 -27.12 -9.27 3.13
C GLU A 147 -25.62 -9.44 3.49
N THR A 148 -25.16 -8.66 4.48
CA THR A 148 -23.77 -8.78 4.99
C THR A 148 -23.53 -10.16 5.59
N LYS A 149 -24.47 -10.70 6.39
CA LYS A 149 -24.39 -12.04 6.97
C LYS A 149 -24.46 -13.13 5.90
N ASP A 150 -25.32 -12.98 4.91
CA ASP A 150 -25.47 -13.95 3.79
C ASP A 150 -24.18 -14.04 2.97
N ILE A 151 -23.59 -12.89 2.62
CA ILE A 151 -22.31 -12.84 1.90
C ILE A 151 -21.17 -13.42 2.76
N ALA A 152 -21.16 -13.11 4.06
CA ALA A 152 -20.18 -13.63 4.99
C ALA A 152 -20.23 -15.15 5.09
N CYS A 153 -21.42 -15.73 5.20
CA CYS A 153 -21.63 -17.19 5.20
C CYS A 153 -21.23 -17.83 3.88
N GLU A 154 -21.67 -17.28 2.73
CA GLU A 154 -21.35 -17.82 1.41
C GLU A 154 -19.84 -17.89 1.13
N LEU A 155 -19.10 -16.87 1.54
CA LEU A 155 -17.66 -16.77 1.28
C LEU A 155 -16.79 -17.30 2.42
N ASN A 156 -17.40 -17.72 3.53
CA ASN A 156 -16.74 -18.14 4.76
C ASN A 156 -15.75 -17.08 5.27
N VAL A 157 -16.27 -15.86 5.46
CA VAL A 157 -15.52 -14.69 5.97
C VAL A 157 -16.27 -14.06 7.13
N LYS A 158 -15.60 -13.26 7.95
CA LYS A 158 -16.25 -12.54 9.05
C LYS A 158 -17.14 -11.40 8.50
N PRO A 159 -18.33 -11.14 9.07
CA PRO A 159 -19.20 -10.03 8.65
C PRO A 159 -18.50 -8.67 8.70
N GLU A 160 -17.67 -8.43 9.72
CA GLU A 160 -16.86 -7.21 9.85
C GLU A 160 -15.95 -6.97 8.63
N THR A 161 -15.38 -8.04 8.06
CA THR A 161 -14.53 -7.94 6.87
C THR A 161 -15.34 -7.55 5.64
N VAL A 162 -16.61 -7.95 5.55
CA VAL A 162 -17.53 -7.56 4.46
C VAL A 162 -17.82 -6.06 4.55
N THR A 163 -18.19 -5.55 5.75
CA THR A 163 -18.47 -4.13 5.99
C THR A 163 -17.24 -3.26 5.73
N GLN A 164 -16.05 -3.68 6.21
CA GLN A 164 -14.80 -2.98 5.93
C GLN A 164 -14.49 -2.93 4.42
N MET A 165 -14.72 -4.04 3.72
CA MET A 165 -14.48 -4.08 2.28
C MET A 165 -15.47 -3.23 1.50
N GLU A 166 -16.72 -3.18 1.91
CA GLU A 166 -17.73 -2.29 1.34
C GLU A 166 -17.34 -0.81 1.51
N SER A 167 -16.90 -0.41 2.71
CA SER A 167 -16.41 0.94 2.97
C SER A 167 -15.23 1.31 2.06
N ARG A 168 -14.27 0.39 1.87
CA ARG A 168 -13.14 0.61 0.96
C ARG A 168 -13.56 0.72 -0.51
N LEU A 169 -14.59 0.01 -0.92
CA LEU A 169 -15.08 0.03 -2.30
C LEU A 169 -15.96 1.24 -2.62
N SER A 170 -16.64 1.82 -1.63
CA SER A 170 -17.56 2.96 -1.82
C SER A 170 -16.85 4.29 -2.04
N GLY A 171 -15.69 4.51 -1.43
CA GLY A 171 -14.92 5.75 -1.61
C GLY A 171 -14.40 5.90 -3.04
N LYS A 172 -14.22 7.13 -3.51
CA LYS A 172 -13.47 7.47 -4.74
C LYS A 172 -12.13 8.06 -4.33
N ASP A 173 -11.11 7.88 -5.18
CA ASP A 173 -9.85 8.58 -5.01
C ASP A 173 -10.10 10.08 -5.23
N ILE A 174 -9.64 10.91 -4.30
CA ILE A 174 -9.80 12.36 -4.33
C ILE A 174 -8.49 12.95 -4.89
N SER A 175 -8.58 13.94 -5.77
CA SER A 175 -7.42 14.67 -6.25
C SER A 175 -6.75 15.38 -5.07
N PHE A 176 -5.42 15.33 -5.00
CA PHE A 176 -4.66 16.03 -3.97
C PHE A 176 -4.66 17.54 -4.21
N ASP A 177 -4.46 17.94 -5.47
CA ASP A 177 -4.52 19.33 -5.89
C ASP A 177 -5.94 19.70 -6.36
N PRO A 178 -6.39 20.95 -6.19
CA PRO A 178 -7.69 21.38 -6.65
C PRO A 178 -7.75 21.31 -8.19
N LEU A 179 -8.86 20.80 -8.71
CA LEU A 179 -9.14 20.82 -10.15
C LEU A 179 -9.64 22.20 -10.59
N ASP A 180 -10.37 22.87 -9.73
CA ASP A 180 -10.89 24.23 -9.90
C ASP A 180 -10.48 25.10 -8.71
N GLU A 181 -10.35 26.44 -8.90
CA GLU A 181 -9.88 27.40 -7.87
C GLU A 181 -10.77 27.42 -6.61
N ASP A 182 -12.06 27.09 -6.75
CA ASP A 182 -13.03 27.07 -5.65
C ASP A 182 -13.17 25.71 -4.97
N GLU A 183 -12.45 24.68 -5.41
CA GLU A 183 -12.57 23.32 -4.86
C GLU A 183 -11.68 23.14 -3.62
N MET A 184 -12.30 22.72 -2.48
CA MET A 184 -11.55 22.32 -1.31
C MET A 184 -10.84 20.99 -1.55
N SER A 185 -9.54 21.05 -1.78
CA SER A 185 -8.68 19.88 -1.99
C SER A 185 -7.84 19.56 -0.75
N PRO A 186 -7.32 18.32 -0.60
CA PRO A 186 -6.44 17.96 0.49
C PRO A 186 -5.23 18.88 0.64
N SER A 187 -4.67 19.42 -0.45
CA SER A 187 -3.54 20.35 -0.42
C SER A 187 -3.85 21.66 0.30
N THR A 188 -5.11 22.08 0.37
CA THR A 188 -5.51 23.34 1.01
C THR A 188 -5.73 23.22 2.52
N TYR A 189 -6.10 22.04 3.03
CA TYR A 189 -6.40 21.84 4.46
C TYR A 189 -5.40 20.93 5.20
N LEU A 190 -4.53 20.21 4.48
CA LEU A 190 -3.44 19.48 5.10
C LEU A 190 -2.33 20.45 5.46
N THR A 191 -2.13 20.66 6.76
CA THR A 191 -1.04 21.44 7.28
C THR A 191 0.19 20.55 7.47
N ASN A 192 1.36 21.14 7.34
CA ASN A 192 2.62 20.49 7.71
C ASN A 192 2.80 20.64 9.22
N ASP A 193 3.17 19.56 9.92
CA ASP A 193 3.49 19.59 11.37
C ASP A 193 4.80 20.33 11.68
N ASN A 194 5.49 20.84 10.67
CA ASN A 194 6.65 21.69 10.87
C ASN A 194 6.22 23.04 11.42
N LEU A 195 6.86 23.46 12.51
CA LEU A 195 6.71 24.80 13.06
C LEU A 195 6.94 25.86 11.97
N ASP A 196 6.15 26.94 12.02
CA ASP A 196 6.38 28.11 11.17
C ASP A 196 7.84 28.60 11.37
N PRO A 197 8.51 29.10 10.34
CA PRO A 197 9.86 29.64 10.44
C PRO A 197 10.03 30.63 11.59
N LEU A 198 9.00 31.44 11.87
CA LEU A 198 8.99 32.36 13.01
C LEU A 198 8.97 31.62 14.36
N GLU A 199 8.07 30.64 14.50
CA GLU A 199 7.97 29.82 15.71
C GLU A 199 9.23 29.00 15.96
N LYS A 200 9.87 28.51 14.91
CA LYS A 200 11.14 27.80 14.99
C LYS A 200 12.25 28.69 15.49
N LEU A 201 12.36 29.91 14.95
CA LEU A 201 13.31 30.91 15.41
C LEU A 201 13.08 31.34 16.88
N GLN A 202 11.80 31.52 17.25
CA GLN A 202 11.44 31.81 18.65
C GLN A 202 11.85 30.67 19.57
N TYR A 203 11.55 29.42 19.19
CA TYR A 203 11.95 28.24 19.97
C TYR A 203 13.47 28.10 20.10
N GLU A 204 14.23 28.35 19.02
CA GLU A 204 15.69 28.33 19.02
C GLU A 204 16.27 29.45 19.95
N ASN A 205 15.71 30.68 19.89
CA ASN A 205 16.12 31.78 20.75
C ASN A 205 15.78 31.51 22.22
N ASP A 206 14.54 31.08 22.52
CA ASP A 206 14.12 30.77 23.89
C ASP A 206 14.94 29.62 24.49
N SER A 207 15.33 28.64 23.68
CA SER A 207 16.18 27.54 24.11
C SER A 207 17.62 28.02 24.39
N SER A 208 18.13 28.90 23.53
CA SER A 208 19.47 29.51 23.71
C SER A 208 19.51 30.38 24.98
N ASP A 209 18.53 31.27 25.17
CA ASP A 209 18.42 32.12 26.35
C ASP A 209 18.28 31.29 27.65
N SER A 210 17.50 30.19 27.57
CA SER A 210 17.35 29.28 28.70
C SER A 210 18.66 28.57 29.05
N LEU A 211 19.45 28.16 28.04
CA LEU A 211 20.76 27.56 28.23
C LEU A 211 21.76 28.59 28.83
N ASP A 212 21.74 29.82 28.36
CA ASP A 212 22.61 30.87 28.89
C ASP A 212 22.27 31.20 30.33
N ARG A 213 21.00 31.35 30.69
CA ARG A 213 20.54 31.51 32.08
C ARG A 213 20.96 30.33 32.95
N LEU A 214 20.84 29.09 32.45
CA LEU A 214 21.30 27.90 33.16
C LEU A 214 22.81 27.92 33.37
N ASN A 215 23.61 28.29 32.38
CA ASN A 215 25.05 28.39 32.48
C ASN A 215 25.49 29.45 33.50
N ILE A 216 24.84 30.61 33.50
CA ILE A 216 25.08 31.67 34.50
C ILE A 216 24.72 31.19 35.91
N ALA A 217 23.58 30.50 36.07
CA ALA A 217 23.19 29.96 37.38
C ALA A 217 24.15 28.85 37.85
N MET A 218 24.58 27.99 36.94
CA MET A 218 25.57 26.93 37.22
C MET A 218 26.93 27.51 37.61
N SER A 219 27.35 28.67 37.06
CA SER A 219 28.62 29.30 37.41
C SER A 219 28.67 29.78 38.87
N LYS A 220 27.51 30.08 39.47
CA LYS A 220 27.39 30.53 40.87
C LYS A 220 27.44 29.39 41.90
N LEU A 221 27.40 28.14 41.46
CA LEU A 221 27.54 26.97 42.33
C LEU A 221 29.02 26.65 42.57
N ASP A 222 29.31 26.08 43.75
CA ASP A 222 30.62 25.52 44.06
C ASP A 222 30.91 24.28 43.17
N ASP A 223 32.17 23.99 42.90
CA ASP A 223 32.60 22.95 41.97
C ASP A 223 32.00 21.56 42.28
N ARG A 224 31.88 21.27 43.57
CA ARG A 224 31.31 20.02 44.06
C ARG A 224 29.81 19.90 43.76
N SER A 225 29.04 20.94 44.05
CA SER A 225 27.61 21.01 43.75
C SER A 225 27.36 20.99 42.28
N LYS A 226 28.18 21.68 41.49
CA LYS A 226 28.12 21.69 40.02
C LYS A 226 28.33 20.31 39.42
N ASP A 227 29.34 19.56 39.90
CA ASP A 227 29.59 18.19 39.41
C ASP A 227 28.47 17.22 39.79
N ILE A 228 27.93 17.34 41.04
CA ILE A 228 26.77 16.51 41.45
C ILE A 228 25.58 16.75 40.56
N ILE A 229 25.22 18.01 40.29
CA ILE A 229 24.08 18.34 39.42
C ILE A 229 24.34 17.88 37.99
N LYS A 230 25.55 18.06 37.45
CA LYS A 230 25.93 17.65 36.11
C LYS A 230 25.81 16.14 35.93
N GLN A 231 26.32 15.35 36.88
CA GLN A 231 26.28 13.87 36.77
C GLN A 231 24.87 13.30 37.01
N ARG A 232 24.01 14.01 37.71
CA ARG A 232 22.67 13.54 38.03
C ARG A 232 21.64 13.89 36.98
N TYR A 233 21.77 15.07 36.32
CA TYR A 233 20.73 15.62 35.45
C TYR A 233 21.16 15.89 34.02
N LEU A 234 22.43 16.24 33.79
CA LEU A 234 22.91 16.73 32.50
C LEU A 234 23.64 15.68 31.65
N LEU A 235 24.04 14.55 32.23
CA LEU A 235 24.69 13.47 31.51
C LEU A 235 23.67 12.40 31.07
N ASP A 236 23.90 11.77 29.94
CA ASP A 236 23.06 10.67 29.43
C ASP A 236 23.04 9.50 30.40
N ASN A 237 24.20 9.15 31.00
CA ASN A 237 24.28 8.16 32.05
C ASN A 237 24.16 8.85 33.44
N LYS A 238 22.93 8.90 33.95
CA LYS A 238 22.62 9.51 35.24
C LYS A 238 23.20 8.68 36.39
N SER A 239 24.10 9.30 37.20
CA SER A 239 24.68 8.66 38.38
C SER A 239 23.65 8.52 39.50
N THR A 240 23.67 7.43 40.26
CA THR A 240 22.83 7.26 41.46
C THR A 240 23.38 8.03 42.67
N LEU A 241 22.55 8.25 43.69
CA LEU A 241 23.03 8.85 44.96
C LEU A 241 24.11 7.97 45.61
N ASP A 242 24.07 6.66 45.39
CA ASP A 242 25.07 5.71 45.89
C ASP A 242 26.42 5.90 45.24
N ASP A 243 26.46 6.08 43.94
CA ASP A 243 27.70 6.27 43.17
C ASP A 243 28.37 7.57 43.57
N LEU A 244 27.57 8.63 43.72
CA LEU A 244 28.06 9.94 44.18
C LEU A 244 28.52 9.92 45.62
N SER A 245 27.83 9.15 46.50
CA SER A 245 28.25 9.01 47.90
C SER A 245 29.64 8.35 48.02
N LYS A 246 29.88 7.31 47.20
CA LYS A 246 31.19 6.62 47.10
C LYS A 246 32.27 7.56 46.52
N LYS A 247 31.95 8.27 45.41
CA LYS A 247 32.87 9.20 44.76
C LYS A 247 33.38 10.30 45.71
N TYR A 248 32.47 10.87 46.51
CA TYR A 248 32.80 11.98 47.40
C TYR A 248 33.03 11.58 48.84
N GLN A 249 32.98 10.28 49.17
CA GLN A 249 33.16 9.74 50.53
C GLN A 249 32.27 10.43 51.59
N ILE A 250 30.99 10.63 51.25
CA ILE A 250 29.98 11.25 52.12
C ILE A 250 28.73 10.39 52.14
N SER A 251 27.88 10.59 53.15
CA SER A 251 26.60 9.86 53.24
C SER A 251 25.66 10.22 52.10
N LYS A 252 24.82 9.27 51.69
CA LYS A 252 23.77 9.49 50.68
C LYS A 252 22.88 10.67 51.00
N GLU A 253 22.51 10.81 52.27
CA GLU A 253 21.68 11.90 52.75
C GLU A 253 22.39 13.26 52.59
N ARG A 254 23.70 13.28 52.76
CA ARG A 254 24.47 14.51 52.51
C ARG A 254 24.52 14.89 51.04
N VAL A 255 24.62 13.92 50.15
CA VAL A 255 24.52 14.17 48.69
C VAL A 255 23.14 14.74 48.38
N ARG A 256 22.07 14.18 48.94
CA ARG A 256 20.69 14.63 48.75
C ARG A 256 20.49 16.08 49.27
N GLN A 257 21.08 16.41 50.43
CA GLN A 257 21.04 17.79 50.97
C GLN A 257 21.72 18.77 50.05
N ILE A 258 22.90 18.40 49.50
CA ILE A 258 23.65 19.27 48.57
C ILE A 258 22.83 19.44 47.28
N GLU A 259 22.28 18.36 46.74
CA GLU A 259 21.42 18.39 45.56
C GLU A 259 20.22 19.35 45.76
N TYR A 260 19.47 19.17 46.85
CA TYR A 260 18.31 19.99 47.16
C TYR A 260 18.68 21.49 47.30
N LYS A 261 19.79 21.79 48.01
CA LYS A 261 20.28 23.16 48.19
C LYS A 261 20.72 23.78 46.87
N SER A 262 21.41 23.02 46.04
CA SER A 262 21.88 23.44 44.73
C SER A 262 20.73 23.71 43.76
N LEU A 263 19.71 22.83 43.70
CA LEU A 263 18.51 23.04 42.89
C LEU A 263 17.72 24.28 43.38
N GLY A 264 17.64 24.52 44.67
CA GLY A 264 17.03 25.74 45.23
C GLY A 264 17.76 27.02 44.80
N LEU A 265 19.10 27.03 44.84
CA LEU A 265 19.91 28.16 44.37
C LEU A 265 19.76 28.38 42.85
N LEU A 266 19.78 27.31 42.05
CA LEU A 266 19.55 27.39 40.61
C LEU A 266 18.17 27.97 40.29
N LYS A 267 17.12 27.48 40.95
CA LYS A 267 15.74 27.98 40.76
C LYS A 267 15.65 29.48 41.06
N ASN A 268 16.18 29.92 42.19
CA ASN A 268 16.16 31.33 42.58
C ASN A 268 16.97 32.20 41.61
N THR A 269 18.10 31.72 41.13
CA THR A 269 18.95 32.47 40.19
C THR A 269 18.30 32.60 38.81
N ILE A 270 17.66 31.54 38.33
CA ILE A 270 16.97 31.53 37.01
C ILE A 270 15.71 32.42 37.07
N LEU A 271 14.98 32.45 38.18
CA LEU A 271 13.79 33.29 38.35
C LEU A 271 14.12 34.78 38.48
N LEU A 272 15.33 35.14 38.90
CA LEU A 272 15.78 36.51 39.06
C LEU A 272 16.58 37.05 37.87
N ALA A 273 16.90 36.19 36.87
CA ALA A 273 17.56 36.52 35.63
C ALA A 273 16.56 36.59 34.46
#